data_b31ca7fc5206f3d60a8b6b5033443a5a
#
_entry.id   b31ca7fc5206f3d60a8b6b5033443a5a
#
_cell.length_a   1.000
_cell.length_b   1.000
_cell.length_c   1.000
_cell.angle_alpha   90.00
_cell.angle_beta   90.00
_cell.angle_gamma   90.00
#
_symmetry.space_group_name_H-M   'P 1'
#
loop_
_entity.id
_entity.type
_entity.pdbx_description
1 polymer ?
#
loop_
_entity_poly.entity_id
_entity_poly.type
_entity_poly.pdbx_seq_one_letter_code
_entity_poly.pdbx_strand_id
1 'polypeptide(L)'
;ERLAQKGMMFTQAYACNISSATRCSLITGVNNARHRVTNWTLERDKTTDRQSETVQLPDWNYNGVSQVEGTPNTFVGTSFVDLLRQSGYHTIHCGKAHFGSIDTPGENPNHWGFEVNIAGHAAGGLATYLSEKNYGHKRDGQPYSLMAIPGLENYWGTGVFATEALTREAIKALDKAKKYNQPFYLYMSHYAIHIPIDKDMRFYPKYLKKGLTEKEAAYASLIEGMDKSLGDLMDWLDKNDEADNTIIIFMSENGGLASEPAWRDGELHTQNYPLNSGKGSLYEGGIREPMIVKWPGVVSPGTRCDKYLMIEDFYPTILEMAGVQNYRTVQPLDGTSFMPLLKGTGDPSKGRAIVWNFPNIWGNNGPGINLNLSLIHISE
;
A
#
# COMPACT_ATOMS: atom_id res chain seq x y z
N GLU A 1 5.86 12.18 13.20
CA GLU A 1 5.77 12.49 14.66
C GLU A 1 4.38 12.98 15.07
N ARG A 2 3.80 14.00 14.37
CA ARG A 2 2.48 14.59 14.70
C ARG A 2 1.36 13.55 14.75
N LEU A 3 1.28 12.62 13.77
CA LEU A 3 0.28 11.55 13.77
C LEU A 3 0.48 10.60 14.96
N ALA A 4 1.73 10.20 15.25
CA ALA A 4 2.06 9.31 16.37
C ALA A 4 1.71 9.92 17.74
N GLN A 5 1.91 11.23 17.90
CA GLN A 5 1.51 11.95 19.12
C GLN A 5 0.00 12.00 19.32
N LYS A 6 -0.78 11.99 18.23
CA LYS A 6 -2.26 12.08 18.24
C LYS A 6 -2.94 10.70 18.13
N GLY A 7 -2.19 9.62 17.95
CA GLY A 7 -2.71 8.28 17.69
C GLY A 7 -2.06 7.19 18.53
N MET A 8 -2.35 5.96 18.18
CA MET A 8 -1.76 4.74 18.72
C MET A 8 -0.79 4.16 17.70
N MET A 9 0.45 3.84 18.13
CA MET A 9 1.43 3.12 17.32
C MET A 9 1.32 1.62 17.54
N PHE A 10 1.25 0.87 16.46
CA PHE A 10 1.31 -0.59 16.50
C PHE A 10 2.73 -1.06 16.22
N THR A 11 3.23 -1.95 17.07
CA THR A 11 4.60 -2.50 16.96
C THR A 11 4.62 -3.87 16.30
N GLN A 12 3.45 -4.48 16.10
CA GLN A 12 3.27 -5.82 15.56
C GLN A 12 2.18 -5.83 14.46
N ALA A 13 2.24 -4.88 13.53
CA ALA A 13 1.39 -4.84 12.36
C ALA A 13 2.09 -5.54 11.20
N TYR A 14 1.39 -6.46 10.54
CA TYR A 14 1.97 -7.30 9.51
C TYR A 14 1.25 -7.16 8.17
N ALA A 15 2.03 -7.17 7.10
CA ALA A 15 1.58 -7.22 5.72
C ALA A 15 2.13 -8.45 5.02
N CYS A 16 1.81 -8.65 3.74
CA CYS A 16 2.54 -9.60 2.92
C CYS A 16 3.90 -9.01 2.51
N ASN A 17 4.80 -9.86 2.06
CA ASN A 17 6.17 -9.47 1.70
C ASN A 17 6.29 -8.76 0.34
N ILE A 18 5.19 -8.67 -0.43
CA ILE A 18 5.13 -8.04 -1.76
C ILE A 18 3.83 -7.24 -1.91
N SER A 19 3.92 -6.11 -2.61
CA SER A 19 2.85 -5.13 -2.81
C SER A 19 1.52 -5.71 -3.28
N SER A 20 1.51 -6.52 -4.35
CA SER A 20 0.28 -7.08 -4.92
C SER A 20 -0.44 -7.98 -3.91
N ALA A 21 0.29 -8.88 -3.23
CA ALA A 21 -0.27 -9.75 -2.21
C ALA A 21 -0.91 -8.94 -1.08
N THR A 22 -0.20 -7.94 -0.54
CA THR A 22 -0.72 -7.04 0.51
C THR A 22 -1.97 -6.31 0.07
N ARG A 23 -1.96 -5.73 -1.14
CA ARG A 23 -3.08 -4.91 -1.64
C ARG A 23 -4.30 -5.75 -1.97
N CYS A 24 -4.09 -6.95 -2.50
CA CYS A 24 -5.17 -7.92 -2.73
C CYS A 24 -5.76 -8.41 -1.40
N SER A 25 -4.94 -8.70 -0.39
CA SER A 25 -5.42 -9.05 0.95
C SER A 25 -6.18 -7.90 1.60
N LEU A 26 -5.69 -6.66 1.49
CA LEU A 26 -6.38 -5.48 2.01
C LEU A 26 -7.77 -5.31 1.40
N ILE A 27 -7.87 -5.32 0.06
CA ILE A 27 -9.13 -4.98 -0.64
C ILE A 27 -10.18 -6.08 -0.51
N THR A 28 -9.77 -7.35 -0.32
CA THR A 28 -10.66 -8.52 -0.27
C THR A 28 -10.88 -9.10 1.13
N GLY A 29 -10.05 -8.73 2.12
CA GLY A 29 -10.10 -9.30 3.47
C GLY A 29 -9.67 -10.78 3.53
N VAL A 30 -8.93 -11.25 2.53
CA VAL A 30 -8.53 -12.65 2.34
C VAL A 30 -7.02 -12.79 2.42
N ASN A 31 -6.55 -13.83 3.12
CA ASN A 31 -5.14 -14.14 3.22
C ASN A 31 -4.56 -14.55 1.85
N ASN A 32 -3.31 -14.22 1.59
CA ASN A 32 -2.66 -14.48 0.31
C ASN A 32 -2.51 -15.98 -0.02
N ALA A 33 -2.51 -16.86 0.98
CA ALA A 33 -2.55 -18.30 0.77
C ALA A 33 -3.88 -18.75 0.13
N ARG A 34 -4.98 -18.03 0.36
CA ARG A 34 -6.31 -18.33 -0.21
C ARG A 34 -6.52 -17.64 -1.54
N HIS A 35 -6.30 -16.32 -1.64
CA HIS A 35 -6.49 -15.62 -2.91
C HIS A 35 -5.38 -15.92 -3.94
N ARG A 36 -4.29 -16.54 -3.55
CA ARG A 36 -3.19 -16.99 -4.43
C ARG A 36 -2.58 -15.91 -5.31
N VAL A 37 -2.66 -14.65 -4.91
CA VAL A 37 -1.84 -13.57 -5.47
C VAL A 37 -0.64 -13.43 -4.57
N THR A 38 0.40 -14.17 -4.86
CA THR A 38 1.58 -14.31 -3.97
C THR A 38 2.82 -13.63 -4.54
N ASN A 39 2.79 -13.20 -5.81
CA ASN A 39 3.88 -12.49 -6.45
C ASN A 39 3.38 -11.23 -7.18
N TRP A 40 4.31 -10.47 -7.75
CA TRP A 40 4.04 -9.22 -8.45
C TRP A 40 3.25 -9.45 -9.74
N THR A 41 2.20 -8.66 -9.93
CA THR A 41 1.34 -8.69 -11.13
C THR A 41 1.60 -7.46 -11.99
N LEU A 42 1.55 -7.56 -13.31
CA LEU A 42 1.59 -6.42 -14.22
C LEU A 42 0.91 -6.71 -15.56
N GLU A 43 1.49 -7.60 -16.35
CA GLU A 43 0.98 -7.94 -17.67
C GLU A 43 -0.01 -9.10 -17.58
N ARG A 44 -1.09 -9.00 -18.32
CA ARG A 44 -2.11 -10.05 -18.38
C ARG A 44 -1.51 -11.37 -18.85
N ASP A 45 -1.89 -12.44 -18.17
CA ASP A 45 -1.50 -13.83 -18.47
C ASP A 45 0.02 -14.09 -18.45
N LYS A 46 0.78 -13.22 -17.76
CA LYS A 46 2.22 -13.38 -17.57
C LYS A 46 2.59 -13.47 -16.10
N THR A 47 3.39 -14.48 -15.76
CA THR A 47 4.03 -14.58 -14.45
C THR A 47 5.34 -13.78 -14.42
N THR A 48 5.63 -13.19 -13.25
CA THR A 48 6.92 -12.57 -12.95
C THR A 48 7.89 -13.53 -12.27
N ASP A 49 7.47 -14.76 -12.01
CA ASP A 49 8.34 -15.78 -11.44
C ASP A 49 9.45 -16.19 -12.40
N ARG A 50 10.64 -16.41 -11.84
CA ARG A 50 11.76 -16.94 -12.59
C ARG A 50 11.44 -18.39 -13.01
N GLN A 51 11.64 -18.68 -14.29
CA GLN A 51 11.55 -20.05 -14.81
C GLN A 51 12.65 -20.92 -14.20
N SER A 52 12.31 -22.16 -13.89
CA SER A 52 13.22 -23.17 -13.33
C SER A 52 12.97 -24.51 -14.00
N GLU A 53 14.05 -25.20 -14.37
CA GLU A 53 13.97 -26.56 -14.92
C GLU A 53 13.67 -27.63 -13.85
N THR A 54 13.92 -27.30 -12.60
CA THR A 54 13.85 -28.24 -11.47
C THR A 54 12.70 -27.96 -10.50
N VAL A 55 12.07 -26.80 -10.60
CA VAL A 55 10.99 -26.38 -9.70
C VAL A 55 9.77 -26.01 -10.54
N GLN A 56 8.67 -26.71 -10.29
CA GLN A 56 7.38 -26.34 -10.88
C GLN A 56 6.86 -25.06 -10.21
N LEU A 57 6.48 -24.07 -11.03
CA LEU A 57 5.86 -22.85 -10.53
C LEU A 57 4.51 -23.18 -9.86
N PRO A 58 4.14 -22.42 -8.80
CA PRO A 58 2.87 -22.62 -8.14
C PRO A 58 1.71 -22.20 -9.06
N ASP A 59 0.57 -22.86 -8.86
CA ASP A 59 -0.70 -22.43 -9.45
C ASP A 59 -1.24 -21.22 -8.66
N TRP A 60 -1.00 -20.02 -9.15
CA TRP A 60 -1.36 -18.77 -8.51
C TRP A 60 -2.04 -17.76 -9.46
N ASN A 61 -2.75 -16.79 -8.89
CA ASN A 61 -3.56 -15.84 -9.63
C ASN A 61 -2.72 -14.62 -10.08
N TYR A 62 -1.89 -14.81 -11.09
CA TYR A 62 -0.98 -13.77 -11.61
C TYR A 62 -1.67 -12.59 -12.30
N ASN A 63 -2.97 -12.70 -12.57
CA ASN A 63 -3.81 -11.58 -13.02
C ASN A 63 -4.41 -10.77 -11.87
N GLY A 64 -4.09 -11.13 -10.61
CA GLY A 64 -4.51 -10.40 -9.43
C GLY A 64 -5.91 -10.75 -8.96
N VAL A 65 -6.69 -9.75 -8.57
CA VAL A 65 -8.06 -9.91 -8.06
C VAL A 65 -9.06 -9.14 -8.91
N SER A 66 -10.35 -9.50 -8.81
CA SER A 66 -11.46 -8.85 -9.52
C SER A 66 -12.76 -8.93 -8.72
N GLN A 67 -13.69 -8.01 -8.93
CA GLN A 67 -15.07 -8.12 -8.41
C GLN A 67 -15.99 -8.89 -9.37
N VAL A 68 -15.54 -9.15 -10.58
CA VAL A 68 -16.32 -9.87 -11.61
C VAL A 68 -15.60 -11.12 -12.06
N GLU A 69 -16.39 -12.15 -12.38
CA GLU A 69 -15.90 -13.41 -12.94
C GLU A 69 -15.48 -13.26 -14.41
N GLY A 70 -14.80 -14.26 -14.95
CA GLY A 70 -14.52 -14.40 -16.38
C GLY A 70 -13.07 -14.11 -16.78
N THR A 71 -12.22 -13.59 -15.90
CA THR A 71 -10.77 -13.47 -16.16
C THR A 71 -10.05 -14.67 -15.54
N PRO A 72 -9.37 -15.51 -16.33
CA PRO A 72 -8.58 -16.63 -15.80
C PRO A 72 -7.49 -16.14 -14.83
N ASN A 73 -7.03 -17.04 -13.95
CA ASN A 73 -5.94 -16.75 -13.01
C ASN A 73 -6.16 -15.45 -12.20
N THR A 74 -7.41 -15.24 -11.79
CA THR A 74 -7.86 -14.08 -11.02
C THR A 74 -8.72 -14.57 -9.86
N PHE A 75 -8.47 -14.06 -8.67
CA PHE A 75 -9.34 -14.30 -7.54
C PHE A 75 -10.54 -13.34 -7.57
N VAL A 76 -11.74 -13.86 -7.39
CA VAL A 76 -12.96 -13.06 -7.35
C VAL A 76 -13.35 -12.74 -5.91
N GLY A 77 -13.56 -11.46 -5.62
CA GLY A 77 -13.91 -11.03 -4.27
C GLY A 77 -14.67 -9.71 -4.22
N THR A 78 -15.54 -9.55 -3.27
CA THR A 78 -16.23 -8.28 -2.94
C THR A 78 -15.26 -7.33 -2.25
N SER A 79 -15.20 -6.09 -2.71
CA SER A 79 -14.37 -5.04 -2.10
C SER A 79 -15.06 -4.42 -0.89
N PHE A 80 -14.29 -4.15 0.20
CA PHE A 80 -14.82 -3.34 1.30
C PHE A 80 -15.11 -1.89 0.86
N VAL A 81 -14.39 -1.38 -0.13
CA VAL A 81 -14.60 -0.01 -0.65
C VAL A 81 -15.95 0.11 -1.35
N ASP A 82 -16.34 -0.91 -2.10
CA ASP A 82 -17.68 -0.93 -2.71
C ASP A 82 -18.79 -0.99 -1.65
N LEU A 83 -18.57 -1.71 -0.56
CA LEU A 83 -19.50 -1.73 0.59
C LEU A 83 -19.57 -0.36 1.29
N LEU A 84 -18.44 0.36 1.43
CA LEU A 84 -18.44 1.74 1.91
C LEU A 84 -19.22 2.67 0.98
N ARG A 85 -18.99 2.58 -0.33
CA ARG A 85 -19.71 3.37 -1.33
C ARG A 85 -21.23 3.11 -1.26
N GLN A 86 -21.63 1.86 -1.19
CA GLN A 86 -23.05 1.47 -1.02
C GLN A 86 -23.65 2.00 0.28
N SER A 87 -22.82 2.25 1.30
CA SER A 87 -23.22 2.81 2.59
C SER A 87 -23.18 4.35 2.64
N GLY A 88 -22.96 5.00 1.48
CA GLY A 88 -23.02 6.46 1.33
C GLY A 88 -21.68 7.19 1.47
N TYR A 89 -20.55 6.49 1.54
CA TYR A 89 -19.25 7.12 1.52
C TYR A 89 -18.87 7.56 0.08
N HIS A 90 -18.31 8.75 -0.04
CA HIS A 90 -17.61 9.16 -1.25
C HIS A 90 -16.19 8.56 -1.24
N THR A 91 -15.88 7.71 -2.22
CA THR A 91 -14.70 6.85 -2.22
C THR A 91 -13.65 7.33 -3.22
N ILE A 92 -12.45 7.62 -2.73
CA ILE A 92 -11.36 8.24 -3.48
C ILE A 92 -10.12 7.35 -3.42
N HIS A 93 -9.60 6.96 -4.58
CA HIS A 93 -8.30 6.34 -4.75
C HIS A 93 -7.29 7.38 -5.25
N CYS A 94 -6.11 7.46 -4.66
CA CYS A 94 -5.04 8.33 -5.11
C CYS A 94 -3.68 7.63 -5.04
N GLY A 95 -3.05 7.42 -6.19
CA GLY A 95 -1.73 6.83 -6.33
C GLY A 95 -1.75 5.37 -6.81
N LYS A 96 -0.87 4.54 -6.30
CA LYS A 96 -0.65 3.15 -6.70
C LYS A 96 -1.86 2.25 -6.37
N ALA A 97 -2.38 1.52 -7.35
CA ALA A 97 -3.44 0.53 -7.16
C ALA A 97 -2.91 -0.90 -7.04
N HIS A 98 -2.42 -1.48 -8.10
CA HIS A 98 -1.80 -2.81 -8.14
C HIS A 98 -2.69 -3.95 -7.62
N PHE A 99 -3.98 -3.92 -7.98
CA PHE A 99 -4.94 -4.97 -7.62
C PHE A 99 -5.05 -6.06 -8.68
N GLY A 100 -4.84 -5.70 -9.96
CA GLY A 100 -4.91 -6.62 -11.10
C GLY A 100 -4.01 -6.19 -12.25
N SER A 101 -3.79 -7.13 -13.17
CA SER A 101 -2.94 -6.92 -14.35
C SER A 101 -3.60 -6.01 -15.38
N ILE A 102 -2.80 -5.46 -16.30
CA ILE A 102 -3.24 -4.68 -17.48
C ILE A 102 -4.30 -5.48 -18.25
N ASP A 103 -5.30 -4.79 -18.76
CA ASP A 103 -6.44 -5.36 -19.52
C ASP A 103 -7.28 -6.38 -18.72
N THR A 104 -7.28 -6.28 -17.38
CA THR A 104 -8.20 -7.01 -16.51
C THR A 104 -9.10 -6.04 -15.74
N PRO A 105 -10.26 -6.46 -15.23
CA PRO A 105 -11.12 -5.59 -14.43
C PRO A 105 -10.42 -5.07 -13.16
N GLY A 106 -9.48 -5.84 -12.60
CA GLY A 106 -8.74 -5.46 -11.40
C GLY A 106 -7.74 -4.32 -11.60
N GLU A 107 -7.41 -3.97 -12.85
CA GLU A 107 -6.49 -2.87 -13.17
C GLU A 107 -6.99 -1.52 -12.66
N ASN A 108 -8.28 -1.25 -12.85
CA ASN A 108 -8.86 0.06 -12.60
C ASN A 108 -9.54 0.13 -11.22
N PRO A 109 -9.09 1.01 -10.31
CA PRO A 109 -9.72 1.23 -9.01
C PRO A 109 -11.23 1.49 -9.04
N ASN A 110 -11.77 2.07 -10.11
CA ASN A 110 -13.21 2.28 -10.21
C ASN A 110 -14.00 0.96 -10.19
N HIS A 111 -13.43 -0.14 -10.67
CA HIS A 111 -14.05 -1.45 -10.60
C HIS A 111 -14.06 -2.05 -9.18
N TRP A 112 -13.36 -1.41 -8.24
CA TRP A 112 -13.28 -1.79 -6.83
C TRP A 112 -14.18 -0.94 -5.92
N GLY A 113 -15.02 -0.07 -6.51
CA GLY A 113 -15.93 0.79 -5.78
C GLY A 113 -15.38 2.17 -5.45
N PHE A 114 -14.21 2.54 -5.95
CA PHE A 114 -13.76 3.92 -5.90
C PHE A 114 -14.50 4.76 -6.95
N GLU A 115 -15.12 5.86 -6.54
CA GLU A 115 -15.80 6.80 -7.43
C GLU A 115 -14.80 7.72 -8.13
N VAL A 116 -13.70 8.03 -7.46
CA VAL A 116 -12.60 8.83 -7.99
C VAL A 116 -11.33 7.98 -8.03
N ASN A 117 -10.68 7.94 -9.19
CA ASN A 117 -9.37 7.32 -9.37
C ASN A 117 -8.36 8.37 -9.84
N ILE A 118 -7.36 8.64 -9.02
CA ILE A 118 -6.24 9.54 -9.33
C ILE A 118 -4.98 8.69 -9.47
N ALA A 119 -4.48 8.56 -10.68
CA ALA A 119 -3.21 7.89 -10.98
C ALA A 119 -3.13 6.39 -10.64
N GLY A 120 -4.25 5.72 -10.35
CA GLY A 120 -4.27 4.29 -10.04
C GLY A 120 -4.40 3.43 -11.31
N HIS A 121 -3.55 2.41 -11.42
CA HIS A 121 -3.56 1.43 -12.52
C HIS A 121 -2.87 0.12 -12.11
N ALA A 122 -2.65 -0.79 -13.08
CA ALA A 122 -2.07 -2.12 -12.83
C ALA A 122 -0.66 -2.09 -12.24
N ALA A 123 0.16 -1.08 -12.55
CA ALA A 123 1.57 -1.10 -12.18
C ALA A 123 1.81 -0.96 -10.69
N GLY A 124 2.64 -1.84 -10.15
CA GLY A 124 3.08 -1.86 -8.76
C GLY A 124 4.26 -0.94 -8.44
N GLY A 125 4.70 -0.14 -9.39
CA GLY A 125 5.77 0.85 -9.30
C GLY A 125 5.51 1.99 -10.26
N LEU A 126 6.52 2.82 -10.49
CA LEU A 126 6.44 3.95 -11.40
C LEU A 126 7.68 4.02 -12.29
N ALA A 127 7.55 4.63 -13.47
CA ALA A 127 8.67 4.84 -14.38
C ALA A 127 9.64 5.91 -13.86
N THR A 128 9.13 6.99 -13.28
CA THR A 128 9.88 8.09 -12.68
C THR A 128 8.95 9.01 -11.88
N TYR A 129 9.50 9.67 -10.85
CA TYR A 129 8.81 10.72 -10.09
C TYR A 129 8.86 12.10 -10.75
N LEU A 130 9.64 12.25 -11.83
CA LEU A 130 9.97 13.53 -12.42
C LEU A 130 8.92 13.98 -13.45
N SER A 131 8.34 15.15 -13.24
CA SER A 131 7.42 15.78 -14.20
C SER A 131 8.11 16.17 -15.51
N GLU A 132 9.42 16.43 -15.49
CA GLU A 132 10.24 16.72 -16.66
C GLU A 132 10.35 15.52 -17.62
N LYS A 133 10.10 14.32 -17.10
CA LYS A 133 9.97 13.08 -17.86
C LYS A 133 8.50 12.65 -18.03
N ASN A 134 7.56 13.58 -17.80
CA ASN A 134 6.13 13.36 -17.90
C ASN A 134 5.65 12.10 -17.13
N TYR A 135 6.30 11.80 -16.00
CA TYR A 135 6.06 10.61 -15.15
C TYR A 135 6.05 9.28 -15.93
N GLY A 136 6.80 9.19 -17.03
CA GLY A 136 6.89 7.97 -17.83
C GLY A 136 6.21 8.03 -19.20
N HIS A 137 5.73 9.21 -19.63
CA HIS A 137 5.12 9.40 -20.93
C HIS A 137 6.01 10.17 -21.89
N LYS A 138 5.85 9.91 -23.19
CA LYS A 138 6.43 10.71 -24.28
C LYS A 138 5.65 12.02 -24.43
N ARG A 139 6.17 12.94 -25.24
CA ARG A 139 5.50 14.22 -25.53
C ARG A 139 4.15 14.09 -26.23
N ASP A 140 3.94 13.02 -26.98
CA ASP A 140 2.69 12.70 -27.64
C ASP A 140 1.65 12.03 -26.71
N GLY A 141 1.96 11.87 -25.45
CA GLY A 141 1.10 11.24 -24.45
C GLY A 141 1.21 9.72 -24.36
N GLN A 142 1.92 9.08 -25.29
CA GLN A 142 2.11 7.63 -25.22
C GLN A 142 3.08 7.24 -24.09
N PRO A 143 2.78 6.19 -23.31
CA PRO A 143 3.72 5.72 -22.30
C PRO A 143 4.98 5.15 -22.97
N TYR A 144 6.16 5.44 -22.43
CA TYR A 144 7.38 4.74 -22.79
C TYR A 144 7.69 3.58 -21.84
N SER A 145 6.88 3.41 -20.81
CA SER A 145 6.97 2.33 -19.82
C SER A 145 5.58 1.92 -19.39
N LEU A 146 5.37 0.63 -19.15
CA LEU A 146 4.14 0.10 -18.54
C LEU A 146 3.90 0.64 -17.11
N MET A 147 4.93 1.26 -16.52
CA MET A 147 4.89 1.90 -15.20
C MET A 147 4.71 3.43 -15.29
N ALA A 148 4.31 3.97 -16.44
CA ALA A 148 3.99 5.40 -16.57
C ALA A 148 2.77 5.74 -15.71
N ILE A 149 2.85 6.84 -14.94
CA ILE A 149 1.75 7.25 -14.05
C ILE A 149 0.69 7.98 -14.85
N PRO A 150 -0.55 7.47 -14.96
CA PRO A 150 -1.63 8.13 -15.69
C PRO A 150 -2.24 9.28 -14.89
N GLY A 151 -2.99 10.17 -15.55
CA GLY A 151 -3.86 11.16 -14.93
C GLY A 151 -3.16 12.34 -14.25
N LEU A 152 -1.87 12.54 -14.52
CA LEU A 152 -1.09 13.67 -13.99
C LEU A 152 -0.59 14.61 -15.11
N GLU A 153 -1.24 14.64 -16.26
CA GLU A 153 -0.82 15.37 -17.46
C GLU A 153 -0.66 16.88 -17.18
N ASN A 154 -1.50 17.43 -16.32
CA ASN A 154 -1.45 18.86 -15.92
C ASN A 154 -0.15 19.27 -15.22
N TYR A 155 0.64 18.30 -14.79
CA TYR A 155 1.91 18.55 -14.09
C TYR A 155 3.14 18.27 -14.96
N TRP A 156 2.98 17.80 -16.20
CA TRP A 156 4.10 17.49 -17.09
C TRP A 156 4.98 18.71 -17.33
N GLY A 157 6.28 18.55 -17.19
CA GLY A 157 7.28 19.61 -17.38
C GLY A 157 7.25 20.75 -16.36
N THR A 158 6.48 20.65 -15.28
CA THR A 158 6.31 21.75 -14.31
C THR A 158 7.32 21.78 -13.17
N GLY A 159 8.19 20.76 -13.04
CA GLY A 159 9.07 20.60 -11.88
C GLY A 159 8.38 20.02 -10.63
N VAL A 160 7.08 19.73 -10.70
CA VAL A 160 6.34 19.14 -9.57
C VAL A 160 6.66 17.65 -9.47
N PHE A 161 7.11 17.21 -8.31
CA PHE A 161 7.43 15.81 -8.03
C PHE A 161 6.15 14.97 -7.91
N ALA A 162 6.15 13.69 -8.35
CA ALA A 162 4.94 12.87 -8.38
C ALA A 162 4.21 12.79 -7.03
N THR A 163 4.94 12.63 -5.92
CA THR A 163 4.36 12.61 -4.57
C THR A 163 3.60 13.90 -4.24
N GLU A 164 4.14 15.04 -4.67
CA GLU A 164 3.48 16.34 -4.50
C GLU A 164 2.26 16.49 -5.41
N ALA A 165 2.35 16.07 -6.67
CA ALA A 165 1.23 16.10 -7.61
C ALA A 165 0.04 15.28 -7.07
N LEU A 166 0.30 14.05 -6.61
CA LEU A 166 -0.72 13.19 -5.97
C LEU A 166 -1.36 13.86 -4.76
N THR A 167 -0.54 14.50 -3.89
CA THR A 167 -1.06 15.20 -2.71
C THR A 167 -1.98 16.35 -3.10
N ARG A 168 -1.59 17.15 -4.09
CA ARG A 168 -2.40 18.25 -4.61
C ARG A 168 -3.73 17.77 -5.19
N GLU A 169 -3.71 16.67 -5.95
CA GLU A 169 -4.94 16.09 -6.51
C GLU A 169 -5.83 15.46 -5.43
N ALA A 170 -5.25 14.80 -4.42
CA ALA A 170 -5.99 14.29 -3.27
C ALA A 170 -6.72 15.41 -2.53
N ILE A 171 -6.05 16.54 -2.26
CA ILE A 171 -6.66 17.71 -1.63
C ILE A 171 -7.79 18.29 -2.48
N LYS A 172 -7.62 18.39 -3.80
CA LYS A 172 -8.71 18.82 -4.70
C LYS A 172 -9.91 17.87 -4.67
N ALA A 173 -9.66 16.56 -4.56
CA ALA A 173 -10.73 15.58 -4.44
C ALA A 173 -11.46 15.70 -3.09
N LEU A 174 -10.75 15.94 -2.00
CA LEU A 174 -11.32 16.22 -0.68
C LEU A 174 -12.14 17.51 -0.67
N ASP A 175 -11.69 18.59 -1.34
CA ASP A 175 -12.45 19.84 -1.50
C ASP A 175 -13.79 19.60 -2.21
N LYS A 176 -13.82 18.66 -3.19
CA LYS A 176 -15.06 18.24 -3.86
C LYS A 176 -15.94 17.40 -2.95
N ALA A 177 -15.35 16.40 -2.25
CA ALA A 177 -16.08 15.54 -1.33
C ALA A 177 -16.80 16.34 -0.23
N LYS A 178 -16.12 17.34 0.34
CA LYS A 178 -16.73 18.22 1.35
C LYS A 178 -17.99 18.93 0.84
N LYS A 179 -18.04 19.29 -0.45
CA LYS A 179 -19.25 19.93 -1.05
C LYS A 179 -20.45 18.99 -1.15
N TYR A 180 -20.21 17.68 -1.19
CA TYR A 180 -21.31 16.69 -1.28
C TYR A 180 -21.98 16.43 0.06
N ASN A 181 -21.41 16.92 1.18
CA ASN A 181 -21.88 16.65 2.54
C ASN A 181 -22.04 15.15 2.83
N GLN A 182 -21.10 14.36 2.32
CA GLN A 182 -21.04 12.91 2.51
C GLN A 182 -19.75 12.55 3.26
N PRO A 183 -19.74 11.49 4.06
CA PRO A 183 -18.49 10.96 4.59
C PRO A 183 -17.61 10.50 3.43
N PHE A 184 -16.31 10.66 3.57
CA PHE A 184 -15.36 10.24 2.55
C PHE A 184 -14.44 9.12 3.03
N TYR A 185 -13.99 8.31 2.10
CA TYR A 185 -12.90 7.37 2.25
C TYR A 185 -11.81 7.72 1.23
N LEU A 186 -10.66 8.18 1.71
CA LEU A 186 -9.48 8.44 0.88
C LEU A 186 -8.45 7.34 1.09
N TYR A 187 -8.18 6.55 0.05
CA TYR A 187 -7.03 5.65 0.00
C TYR A 187 -5.85 6.38 -0.65
N MET A 188 -5.02 7.04 0.20
CA MET A 188 -3.81 7.74 -0.23
C MET A 188 -2.66 6.75 -0.33
N SER A 189 -2.46 6.20 -1.51
CA SER A 189 -1.53 5.12 -1.79
C SER A 189 -0.33 5.63 -2.59
N HIS A 190 0.68 6.16 -1.90
CA HIS A 190 1.87 6.69 -2.56
C HIS A 190 2.63 5.65 -3.40
N TYR A 191 3.22 6.09 -4.52
CA TYR A 191 4.28 5.35 -5.19
C TYR A 191 5.59 5.40 -4.40
N ALA A 192 5.83 6.50 -3.65
CA ALA A 192 6.97 6.62 -2.75
C ALA A 192 6.88 5.53 -1.66
N ILE A 193 7.95 4.89 -1.34
CA ILE A 193 9.35 5.10 -1.68
C ILE A 193 9.90 4.06 -2.66
N HIS A 194 9.10 3.63 -3.64
CA HIS A 194 9.47 2.62 -4.63
C HIS A 194 10.57 3.14 -5.57
N ILE A 195 11.39 2.23 -6.10
CA ILE A 195 12.32 2.56 -7.19
C ILE A 195 11.57 3.03 -8.45
N PRO A 196 12.21 3.92 -9.29
CA PRO A 196 13.55 4.49 -9.15
C PRO A 196 13.65 5.47 -7.98
N ILE A 197 14.86 5.61 -7.43
CA ILE A 197 15.13 6.56 -6.33
C ILE A 197 15.47 7.92 -6.95
N ASP A 198 14.48 8.61 -7.49
CA ASP A 198 14.63 9.96 -8.00
C ASP A 198 14.79 10.97 -6.85
N LYS A 199 15.49 12.08 -7.13
CA LYS A 199 15.79 13.12 -6.14
C LYS A 199 14.62 14.10 -6.01
N ASP A 200 13.94 14.13 -4.87
CA ASP A 200 12.98 15.20 -4.57
C ASP A 200 13.77 16.46 -4.17
N MET A 201 13.92 17.38 -5.11
CA MET A 201 14.76 18.56 -4.96
C MET A 201 14.28 19.53 -3.88
N ARG A 202 13.05 19.39 -3.36
CA ARG A 202 12.55 20.17 -2.21
C ARG A 202 13.33 19.81 -0.93
N PHE A 203 13.79 18.55 -0.80
CA PHE A 203 14.41 18.00 0.40
C PHE A 203 15.83 17.48 0.19
N TYR A 204 16.15 16.98 -1.00
CA TYR A 204 17.43 16.34 -1.32
C TYR A 204 18.67 17.17 -0.88
N PRO A 205 18.74 18.50 -1.16
CA PRO A 205 19.93 19.28 -0.83
C PRO A 205 20.25 19.33 0.67
N LYS A 206 19.23 19.26 1.54
CA LYS A 206 19.47 19.29 2.99
C LYS A 206 20.11 18.00 3.50
N TYR A 207 19.79 16.86 2.87
CA TYR A 207 20.39 15.58 3.25
C TYR A 207 21.83 15.45 2.78
N LEU A 208 22.16 15.96 1.60
CA LEU A 208 23.56 16.10 1.19
C LEU A 208 24.38 16.95 2.15
N LYS A 209 23.84 18.08 2.62
CA LYS A 209 24.49 18.94 3.61
C LYS A 209 24.69 18.26 4.97
N LYS A 210 23.90 17.23 5.27
CA LYS A 210 24.07 16.37 6.46
C LYS A 210 25.12 15.28 6.28
N GLY A 211 25.75 15.17 5.10
CA GLY A 211 26.81 14.20 4.80
C GLY A 211 26.34 12.82 4.36
N LEU A 212 25.04 12.67 3.98
CA LEU A 212 24.57 11.42 3.38
C LEU A 212 25.15 11.29 1.95
N THR A 213 25.32 10.05 1.51
CA THR A 213 25.63 9.78 0.09
C THR A 213 24.50 10.26 -0.82
N GLU A 214 24.76 10.41 -2.12
CA GLU A 214 23.75 10.86 -3.08
C GLU A 214 22.50 9.95 -3.07
N LYS A 215 22.69 8.62 -2.98
CA LYS A 215 21.59 7.65 -2.97
C LYS A 215 20.80 7.69 -1.67
N GLU A 216 21.50 7.74 -0.53
CA GLU A 216 20.86 7.88 0.77
C GLU A 216 20.09 9.20 0.89
N ALA A 217 20.67 10.30 0.39
CA ALA A 217 20.02 11.61 0.36
C ALA A 217 18.78 11.60 -0.55
N ALA A 218 18.85 10.94 -1.71
CA ALA A 218 17.69 10.76 -2.59
C ALA A 218 16.59 9.95 -1.90
N TYR A 219 16.94 8.82 -1.30
CA TYR A 219 15.98 7.99 -0.56
C TYR A 219 15.34 8.73 0.62
N ALA A 220 16.16 9.45 1.42
CA ALA A 220 15.66 10.29 2.51
C ALA A 220 14.71 11.39 2.01
N SER A 221 14.97 11.95 0.82
CA SER A 221 14.10 12.96 0.21
C SER A 221 12.73 12.41 -0.19
N LEU A 222 12.65 11.14 -0.65
CA LEU A 222 11.38 10.46 -0.92
C LEU A 222 10.55 10.25 0.36
N ILE A 223 11.22 9.84 1.44
CA ILE A 223 10.57 9.65 2.75
C ILE A 223 10.01 10.97 3.26
N GLU A 224 10.80 12.05 3.19
CA GLU A 224 10.32 13.36 3.63
C GLU A 224 9.21 13.92 2.76
N GLY A 225 9.24 13.65 1.45
CA GLY A 225 8.15 14.01 0.53
C GLY A 225 6.83 13.34 0.91
N MET A 226 6.89 12.06 1.33
CA MET A 226 5.73 11.32 1.81
C MET A 226 5.25 11.83 3.19
N ASP A 227 6.18 12.11 4.12
CA ASP A 227 5.85 12.68 5.43
C ASP A 227 5.20 14.05 5.29
N LYS A 228 5.70 14.88 4.37
CA LYS A 228 5.07 16.18 4.04
C LYS A 228 3.66 15.99 3.49
N SER A 229 3.44 15.03 2.59
CA SER A 229 2.12 14.73 2.05
C SER A 229 1.11 14.41 3.17
N LEU A 230 1.49 13.55 4.11
CA LEU A 230 0.67 13.27 5.28
C LEU A 230 0.40 14.53 6.10
N GLY A 231 1.42 15.37 6.29
CA GLY A 231 1.29 16.66 6.95
C GLY A 231 0.28 17.58 6.27
N ASP A 232 0.37 17.73 4.93
CA ASP A 232 -0.53 18.56 4.13
C ASP A 232 -2.00 18.09 4.21
N LEU A 233 -2.22 16.77 4.20
CA LEU A 233 -3.55 16.19 4.39
C LEU A 233 -4.09 16.45 5.80
N MET A 234 -3.24 16.31 6.83
CA MET A 234 -3.64 16.64 8.21
C MET A 234 -3.93 18.15 8.37
N ASP A 235 -3.19 19.03 7.71
CA ASP A 235 -3.43 20.47 7.71
C ASP A 235 -4.75 20.80 6.99
N TRP A 236 -5.07 20.09 5.91
CA TRP A 236 -6.35 20.23 5.23
C TRP A 236 -7.50 19.85 6.17
N LEU A 237 -7.38 18.74 6.92
CA LEU A 237 -8.39 18.32 7.88
C LEU A 237 -8.58 19.33 9.00
N ASP A 238 -7.50 19.86 9.57
CA ASP A 238 -7.57 20.90 10.62
C ASP A 238 -8.21 22.18 10.08
N LYS A 239 -7.83 22.62 8.88
CA LYS A 239 -8.35 23.87 8.25
C LYS A 239 -9.85 23.77 7.89
N ASN A 240 -10.33 22.56 7.66
CA ASN A 240 -11.71 22.32 7.23
C ASN A 240 -12.63 21.82 8.34
N ASP A 241 -12.16 21.83 9.59
CA ASP A 241 -12.90 21.34 10.78
C ASP A 241 -13.27 19.84 10.69
N GLU A 242 -12.49 19.06 9.94
CA GLU A 242 -12.71 17.61 9.76
C GLU A 242 -11.78 16.75 10.63
N ALA A 243 -10.82 17.35 11.31
CA ALA A 243 -9.77 16.62 12.02
C ALA A 243 -10.29 15.75 13.17
N ASP A 244 -11.33 16.20 13.86
CA ASP A 244 -11.95 15.46 14.97
C ASP A 244 -13.02 14.47 14.53
N ASN A 245 -13.41 14.54 13.25
CA ASN A 245 -14.37 13.62 12.62
C ASN A 245 -13.69 12.68 11.61
N THR A 246 -12.36 12.61 11.60
CA THR A 246 -11.61 11.76 10.64
C THR A 246 -10.70 10.78 11.34
N ILE A 247 -10.84 9.50 10.96
CA ILE A 247 -9.92 8.44 11.31
C ILE A 247 -8.76 8.47 10.32
N ILE A 248 -7.52 8.46 10.80
CA ILE A 248 -6.32 8.35 9.97
C ILE A 248 -5.62 7.04 10.30
N ILE A 249 -5.44 6.19 9.29
CA ILE A 249 -4.66 4.97 9.37
C ILE A 249 -3.44 5.13 8.46
N PHE A 250 -2.26 5.02 9.03
CA PHE A 250 -0.99 4.98 8.31
C PHE A 250 -0.38 3.59 8.46
N MET A 251 0.00 2.96 7.34
CA MET A 251 0.73 1.69 7.34
C MET A 251 1.56 1.57 6.06
N SER A 252 2.74 0.93 6.15
CA SER A 252 3.51 0.49 4.99
C SER A 252 2.93 -0.82 4.43
N GLU A 253 3.19 -1.10 3.15
CA GLU A 253 2.64 -2.29 2.48
C GLU A 253 3.58 -3.50 2.48
N ASN A 254 4.87 -3.27 2.65
CA ASN A 254 5.94 -4.26 2.78
C ASN A 254 7.25 -3.55 3.15
N GLY A 255 8.21 -4.31 3.61
CA GLY A 255 9.52 -3.77 3.98
C GLY A 255 10.29 -3.13 2.83
N GLY A 256 11.31 -2.35 3.17
CA GLY A 256 12.25 -1.76 2.22
C GLY A 256 13.03 -2.82 1.43
N LEU A 257 13.60 -2.43 0.28
CA LEU A 257 14.27 -3.33 -0.67
C LEU A 257 15.69 -3.75 -0.21
N ALA A 258 15.87 -4.09 1.07
CA ALA A 258 17.16 -4.41 1.66
C ALA A 258 17.82 -5.68 1.10
N SER A 259 17.01 -6.55 0.53
CA SER A 259 17.41 -7.87 0.02
C SER A 259 17.91 -7.89 -1.42
N GLU A 260 17.89 -6.75 -2.15
CA GLU A 260 18.35 -6.64 -3.54
C GLU A 260 19.64 -5.80 -3.65
N PRO A 261 20.82 -6.38 -3.34
CA PRO A 261 22.08 -5.63 -3.33
C PRO A 261 22.43 -4.96 -4.66
N ALA A 262 22.09 -5.60 -5.79
CA ALA A 262 22.39 -5.08 -7.12
C ALA A 262 21.68 -3.74 -7.41
N TRP A 263 20.50 -3.52 -6.85
CA TRP A 263 19.75 -2.28 -7.04
C TRP A 263 20.20 -1.17 -6.09
N ARG A 264 20.97 -1.52 -5.08
CA ARG A 264 21.52 -0.58 -4.10
C ARG A 264 22.97 -0.19 -4.40
N ASP A 265 23.65 -0.86 -5.33
CA ASP A 265 25.05 -0.64 -5.66
C ASP A 265 25.99 -0.61 -4.42
N GLY A 266 25.70 -1.48 -3.44
CA GLY A 266 26.44 -1.55 -2.17
C GLY A 266 26.06 -0.49 -1.12
N GLU A 267 25.14 0.42 -1.41
CA GLU A 267 24.65 1.45 -0.48
C GLU A 267 23.72 0.86 0.58
N LEU A 268 23.61 1.55 1.73
CA LEU A 268 22.81 1.09 2.86
C LEU A 268 21.36 1.63 2.90
N HIS A 269 20.96 2.45 1.92
CA HIS A 269 19.57 2.91 1.81
C HIS A 269 18.62 1.72 1.66
N THR A 270 17.34 1.89 2.00
CA THR A 270 16.32 0.85 2.02
C THR A 270 16.49 -0.27 3.07
N GLN A 271 17.42 -0.12 4.00
CA GLN A 271 17.60 -1.07 5.11
C GLN A 271 16.43 -1.04 6.10
N ASN A 272 16.13 -2.20 6.67
CA ASN A 272 15.09 -2.37 7.69
C ASN A 272 15.66 -2.65 9.09
N TYR A 273 16.96 -2.44 9.28
CA TYR A 273 17.62 -2.68 10.57
C TYR A 273 16.87 -1.98 11.73
N PRO A 274 16.67 -2.63 12.90
CA PRO A 274 17.24 -3.93 13.31
C PRO A 274 16.49 -5.18 12.81
N LEU A 275 15.45 -5.04 12.02
CA LEU A 275 14.72 -6.17 11.44
C LEU A 275 15.55 -6.82 10.33
N ASN A 276 15.47 -8.16 10.25
CA ASN A 276 16.23 -8.92 9.27
C ASN A 276 15.59 -8.86 7.89
N SER A 277 16.42 -8.72 6.83
CA SER A 277 16.02 -8.75 5.43
C SER A 277 15.08 -7.59 5.01
N GLY A 278 14.21 -7.80 4.04
CA GLY A 278 13.31 -6.78 3.49
C GLY A 278 12.31 -7.35 2.50
N LYS A 279 11.77 -6.49 1.63
CA LYS A 279 10.80 -6.83 0.60
C LYS A 279 11.17 -8.13 -0.14
N GLY A 280 10.19 -8.99 -0.35
CA GLY A 280 10.37 -10.30 -0.99
C GLY A 280 10.80 -11.41 -0.04
N SER A 281 10.96 -11.15 1.26
CA SER A 281 11.27 -12.16 2.26
C SER A 281 10.17 -12.27 3.31
N LEU A 282 10.09 -13.42 3.99
CA LEU A 282 9.20 -13.66 5.13
C LEU A 282 9.86 -13.40 6.49
N TYR A 283 11.06 -12.77 6.50
CA TYR A 283 11.64 -12.24 7.72
C TYR A 283 10.96 -10.94 8.13
N GLU A 284 11.07 -10.57 9.40
CA GLU A 284 10.46 -9.37 10.00
C GLU A 284 10.68 -8.09 9.17
N GLY A 285 11.87 -7.92 8.58
CA GLY A 285 12.16 -6.76 7.72
C GLY A 285 11.37 -6.71 6.41
N GLY A 286 10.73 -7.82 6.01
CA GLY A 286 9.90 -7.88 4.80
C GLY A 286 8.40 -7.76 5.04
N ILE A 287 7.95 -8.08 6.26
CA ILE A 287 6.51 -8.27 6.56
C ILE A 287 5.99 -7.44 7.74
N ARG A 288 6.86 -6.99 8.65
CA ARG A 288 6.48 -6.20 9.82
C ARG A 288 6.59 -4.72 9.52
N GLU A 289 5.45 -4.03 9.58
CA GLU A 289 5.31 -2.69 9.05
C GLU A 289 5.00 -1.65 10.12
N PRO A 290 5.52 -0.42 9.97
CA PRO A 290 5.10 0.68 10.82
C PRO A 290 3.62 0.99 10.60
N MET A 291 2.86 1.10 11.69
CA MET A 291 1.44 1.42 11.65
C MET A 291 1.06 2.40 12.75
N ILE A 292 0.22 3.37 12.40
CA ILE A 292 -0.34 4.34 13.34
C ILE A 292 -1.82 4.54 13.04
N VAL A 293 -2.66 4.55 14.07
CA VAL A 293 -4.07 4.87 13.95
C VAL A 293 -4.40 6.07 14.84
N LYS A 294 -4.92 7.15 14.24
CA LYS A 294 -5.58 8.25 14.95
C LYS A 294 -7.09 8.08 14.82
N TRP A 295 -7.78 8.00 15.94
CA TRP A 295 -9.23 8.00 15.98
C TRP A 295 -9.72 8.83 17.17
N PRO A 296 -10.12 10.10 16.93
CA PRO A 296 -10.55 10.99 17.98
C PRO A 296 -11.72 10.40 18.79
N GLY A 297 -11.64 10.51 20.11
CA GLY A 297 -12.67 9.99 21.02
C GLY A 297 -12.65 8.47 21.25
N VAL A 298 -11.87 7.70 20.50
CA VAL A 298 -11.76 6.23 20.63
C VAL A 298 -10.35 5.80 21.00
N VAL A 299 -9.36 6.24 20.26
CA VAL A 299 -7.95 5.88 20.50
C VAL A 299 -7.30 6.91 21.42
N SER A 300 -6.68 6.44 22.49
CA SER A 300 -5.89 7.31 23.38
C SER A 300 -4.62 7.82 22.68
N PRO A 301 -4.40 9.15 22.60
CA PRO A 301 -3.22 9.70 21.95
C PRO A 301 -1.89 9.27 22.59
N GLY A 302 -0.86 9.08 21.77
CA GLY A 302 0.49 8.75 22.21
C GLY A 302 0.67 7.33 22.78
N THR A 303 -0.32 6.46 22.59
CA THR A 303 -0.28 5.08 23.10
C THR A 303 0.42 4.12 22.14
N ARG A 304 0.72 2.91 22.63
CA ARG A 304 1.34 1.81 21.87
C ARG A 304 0.53 0.53 22.06
N CYS A 305 0.44 -0.25 20.97
CA CYS A 305 -0.12 -1.59 20.97
C CYS A 305 0.92 -2.59 20.48
N ASP A 306 1.15 -3.65 21.22
CA ASP A 306 2.11 -4.73 20.91
C ASP A 306 1.43 -6.01 20.43
N LYS A 307 0.13 -5.95 20.14
CA LYS A 307 -0.66 -7.09 19.68
C LYS A 307 -0.57 -7.24 18.17
N TYR A 308 -0.66 -8.50 17.73
CA TYR A 308 -0.55 -8.85 16.32
C TYR A 308 -1.82 -8.48 15.54
N LEU A 309 -1.62 -7.95 14.35
CA LEU A 309 -2.66 -7.82 13.33
C LEU A 309 -2.06 -8.05 11.94
N MET A 310 -2.91 -8.46 11.01
CA MET A 310 -2.55 -8.74 9.64
C MET A 310 -3.32 -7.84 8.69
N ILE A 311 -2.80 -7.63 7.49
CA ILE A 311 -3.40 -6.70 6.53
C ILE A 311 -4.86 -7.03 6.16
N GLU A 312 -5.24 -8.30 6.10
CA GLU A 312 -6.63 -8.70 5.86
C GLU A 312 -7.59 -8.29 6.97
N ASP A 313 -7.11 -8.02 8.19
CA ASP A 313 -7.89 -7.57 9.34
C ASP A 313 -8.47 -6.17 9.14
N PHE A 314 -7.88 -5.38 8.23
CA PHE A 314 -8.37 -4.05 7.89
C PHE A 314 -9.77 -4.09 7.27
N TYR A 315 -10.07 -5.12 6.49
CA TYR A 315 -11.37 -5.24 5.82
C TYR A 315 -12.55 -5.19 6.81
N PRO A 316 -12.69 -6.14 7.76
CA PRO A 316 -13.75 -6.08 8.74
C PRO A 316 -13.63 -4.87 9.68
N THR A 317 -12.40 -4.43 9.99
CA THR A 317 -12.18 -3.30 10.90
C THR A 317 -12.66 -1.99 10.30
N ILE A 318 -12.32 -1.70 9.05
CA ILE A 318 -12.75 -0.46 8.36
C ILE A 318 -14.28 -0.41 8.23
N LEU A 319 -14.91 -1.54 7.89
CA LEU A 319 -16.38 -1.61 7.82
C LEU A 319 -17.02 -1.39 9.19
N GLU A 320 -16.45 -1.96 10.25
CA GLU A 320 -16.93 -1.73 11.62
C GLU A 320 -16.72 -0.27 12.06
N MET A 321 -15.56 0.35 11.73
CA MET A 321 -15.30 1.79 11.97
C MET A 321 -16.33 2.68 11.28
N ALA A 322 -16.74 2.30 10.06
CA ALA A 322 -17.73 3.02 9.27
C ALA A 322 -19.18 2.72 9.65
N GLY A 323 -19.41 1.83 10.62
CA GLY A 323 -20.75 1.42 11.03
C GLY A 323 -21.49 0.54 10.01
N VAL A 324 -20.79 -0.02 9.04
CA VAL A 324 -21.35 -0.90 8.01
C VAL A 324 -21.60 -2.28 8.60
N GLN A 325 -22.85 -2.68 8.66
CA GLN A 325 -23.28 -3.96 9.24
C GLN A 325 -24.05 -4.80 8.21
N ASN A 326 -24.15 -6.09 8.47
CA ASN A 326 -24.96 -7.03 7.66
C ASN A 326 -24.57 -7.10 6.18
N TYR A 327 -23.30 -6.79 5.86
CA TYR A 327 -22.78 -6.93 4.50
C TYR A 327 -22.58 -8.40 4.11
N ARG A 328 -22.57 -8.67 2.81
CA ARG A 328 -22.30 -9.99 2.24
C ARG A 328 -21.11 -9.91 1.31
N THR A 329 -20.30 -10.96 1.31
CA THR A 329 -19.15 -11.12 0.43
C THR A 329 -19.26 -12.43 -0.33
N VAL A 330 -18.75 -12.47 -1.56
CA VAL A 330 -18.69 -13.73 -2.34
C VAL A 330 -17.58 -14.66 -1.82
N GLN A 331 -16.54 -14.08 -1.20
CA GLN A 331 -15.44 -14.81 -0.59
C GLN A 331 -15.65 -14.95 0.93
N PRO A 332 -15.08 -15.99 1.57
CA PRO A 332 -14.92 -16.01 3.01
C PRO A 332 -13.86 -14.98 3.42
N LEU A 333 -14.07 -14.29 4.54
CA LEU A 333 -13.08 -13.41 5.12
C LEU A 333 -12.13 -14.18 6.04
N ASP A 334 -10.84 -13.95 5.90
CA ASP A 334 -9.81 -14.49 6.81
C ASP A 334 -9.45 -13.45 7.89
N GLY A 335 -9.71 -12.16 7.63
CA GLY A 335 -9.47 -11.07 8.55
C GLY A 335 -10.37 -11.09 9.78
N THR A 336 -9.82 -10.66 10.90
CA THR A 336 -10.54 -10.46 12.17
C THR A 336 -10.45 -8.99 12.58
N SER A 337 -11.57 -8.37 12.93
CA SER A 337 -11.58 -6.97 13.33
C SER A 337 -10.66 -6.71 14.54
N PHE A 338 -9.75 -5.75 14.40
CA PHE A 338 -8.93 -5.27 15.52
C PHE A 338 -9.53 -4.08 16.27
N MET A 339 -10.81 -3.82 16.11
CA MET A 339 -11.55 -2.82 16.90
C MET A 339 -11.35 -2.96 18.42
N PRO A 340 -11.30 -4.19 19.00
CA PRO A 340 -11.04 -4.35 20.42
C PRO A 340 -9.68 -3.78 20.86
N LEU A 341 -8.63 -3.83 20.01
CA LEU A 341 -7.33 -3.23 20.30
C LEU A 341 -7.42 -1.69 20.36
N LEU A 342 -8.16 -1.10 19.43
CA LEU A 342 -8.35 0.36 19.35
C LEU A 342 -9.15 0.89 20.55
N LYS A 343 -10.13 0.13 21.02
CA LYS A 343 -10.98 0.46 22.16
C LYS A 343 -10.37 0.04 23.51
N GLY A 344 -9.29 -0.74 23.51
CA GLY A 344 -8.71 -1.30 24.73
C GLY A 344 -9.61 -2.32 25.44
N THR A 345 -10.48 -3.02 24.70
CA THR A 345 -11.50 -3.93 25.25
C THR A 345 -11.17 -5.41 25.11
N GLY A 346 -10.09 -5.75 24.41
CA GLY A 346 -9.69 -7.14 24.22
C GLY A 346 -8.55 -7.32 23.23
N ASP A 347 -8.14 -8.56 23.04
CA ASP A 347 -7.07 -8.97 22.13
C ASP A 347 -7.57 -10.04 21.15
N PRO A 348 -7.97 -9.68 19.94
CA PRO A 348 -8.47 -10.63 18.94
C PRO A 348 -7.34 -11.48 18.32
N SER A 349 -6.08 -11.16 18.58
CA SER A 349 -4.94 -11.95 18.09
C SER A 349 -4.62 -13.15 18.99
N LYS A 350 -5.15 -13.19 20.21
CA LYS A 350 -4.84 -14.22 21.18
C LYS A 350 -5.25 -15.61 20.70
N GLY A 351 -4.28 -16.51 20.60
CA GLY A 351 -4.51 -17.88 20.12
C GLY A 351 -4.75 -18.00 18.61
N ARG A 352 -4.61 -16.92 17.86
CA ARG A 352 -4.77 -16.91 16.40
C ARG A 352 -3.45 -17.25 15.72
N ALA A 353 -3.48 -18.20 14.80
CA ALA A 353 -2.38 -18.42 13.86
C ALA A 353 -2.41 -17.36 12.77
N ILE A 354 -1.27 -16.73 12.51
CA ILE A 354 -1.07 -15.81 11.39
C ILE A 354 -0.19 -16.52 10.36
N VAL A 355 -0.60 -16.50 9.11
CA VAL A 355 0.03 -17.28 8.03
C VAL A 355 0.51 -16.36 6.92
N TRP A 356 1.77 -16.54 6.53
CA TRP A 356 2.34 -15.94 5.32
C TRP A 356 2.68 -17.04 4.33
N ASN A 357 2.36 -16.82 3.07
CA ASN A 357 2.63 -17.78 2.00
C ASN A 357 3.37 -17.06 0.86
N PHE A 358 4.59 -17.49 0.59
CA PHE A 358 5.39 -17.00 -0.54
C PHE A 358 6.09 -18.15 -1.24
N PRO A 359 5.37 -18.92 -2.08
CA PRO A 359 5.92 -20.08 -2.77
C PRO A 359 6.69 -19.72 -4.05
N ASN A 360 7.05 -18.48 -4.23
CA ASN A 360 7.58 -17.94 -5.48
C ASN A 360 9.11 -17.80 -5.46
N ILE A 361 9.73 -17.81 -6.64
CA ILE A 361 11.13 -17.45 -6.82
C ILE A 361 11.17 -15.99 -7.27
N TRP A 362 11.71 -15.12 -6.41
CA TRP A 362 11.76 -13.69 -6.67
C TRP A 362 13.15 -13.13 -6.41
N GLY A 363 13.59 -12.19 -7.26
CA GLY A 363 14.87 -11.50 -7.14
C GLY A 363 16.11 -12.33 -7.50
N ASN A 364 17.26 -11.72 -7.40
CA ASN A 364 18.58 -12.30 -7.62
C ASN A 364 19.27 -12.58 -6.29
N ASN A 365 19.04 -13.73 -5.70
CA ASN A 365 19.89 -14.38 -4.69
C ASN A 365 20.57 -13.51 -3.63
N GLY A 366 19.85 -12.60 -2.97
CA GLY A 366 20.32 -12.03 -1.72
C GLY A 366 20.08 -13.01 -0.55
N PRO A 367 20.87 -12.97 0.54
CA PRO A 367 20.58 -13.75 1.73
C PRO A 367 19.17 -13.41 2.24
N GLY A 368 18.32 -14.41 2.38
CA GLY A 368 16.95 -14.27 2.90
C GLY A 368 15.86 -14.02 1.85
N ILE A 369 16.17 -13.98 0.55
CA ILE A 369 15.14 -13.93 -0.51
C ILE A 369 14.78 -15.33 -0.99
N ASN A 370 15.54 -16.33 -0.65
CA ASN A 370 15.13 -17.66 -1.04
C ASN A 370 13.86 -17.97 -0.35
N LEU A 371 12.71 -18.10 -1.18
CA LEU A 371 12.21 -19.28 -0.64
C LEU A 371 10.72 -19.37 -0.65
N ASN A 372 10.32 -20.41 -1.19
CA ASN A 372 9.22 -21.32 -0.90
C ASN A 372 8.95 -21.49 0.62
N LEU A 373 8.90 -20.39 1.38
CA LEU A 373 8.63 -20.44 2.82
C LEU A 373 7.19 -20.04 3.08
N SER A 374 6.51 -20.96 3.74
CA SER A 374 5.31 -20.64 4.51
C SER A 374 5.75 -20.42 5.95
N LEU A 375 5.49 -19.24 6.51
CA LEU A 375 5.77 -18.94 7.90
C LEU A 375 4.46 -18.84 8.67
N ILE A 376 4.39 -19.56 9.79
CA ILE A 376 3.24 -19.50 10.70
C ILE A 376 3.74 -18.94 12.02
N HIS A 377 3.19 -17.81 12.44
CA HIS A 377 3.32 -17.29 13.81
C HIS A 377 2.08 -17.67 14.60
N ILE A 378 2.29 -18.21 15.77
CA ILE A 378 1.25 -18.49 16.75
C ILE A 378 1.50 -17.54 17.90
N SER A 379 0.53 -16.65 18.17
CA SER A 379 0.57 -15.81 19.37
C SER A 379 0.14 -16.64 20.58
N GLU A 380 1.00 -16.78 21.59
CA GLU A 380 0.66 -17.36 22.88
C GLU A 380 -0.28 -16.47 23.72
#